data_287b8d060e1b027793c5131f8c84393f
#
_entry.id   287b8d060e1b027793c5131f8c84393f
#
_cell.length_a   1.000
_cell.length_b   1.000
_cell.length_c   1.000
_cell.angle_alpha   90.00
_cell.angle_beta   90.00
_cell.angle_gamma   90.00
#
_symmetry.space_group_name_H-M   'P 1'
#
loop_
_entity.id
_entity.type
_entity.pdbx_description
1 polymer ?
#
loop_
_entity_poly.entity_id
_entity_poly.type
_entity_poly.pdbx_seq_one_letter_code
_entity_poly.pdbx_strand_id
1 'polypeptide(L)'
;HQPTSGKHCIVHNDLKLDNCMVDPADPDRVHSVFDWDMATLGDPLAELGTLLGYWREEGDGFNRAPTIELDMSAFPSRKMLVERYAQSGVDLANIDWYEAFALWKHAVVLQQLLARLESGESKDERFRAFVDTIPGIVEGAGQILG
;
A
#
# COMPACT_ATOMS: atom_id res chain seq x y z
N HIS A 1 -1.49 -8.43 18.83
CA HIS A 1 -0.15 -9.06 18.91
C HIS A 1 0.49 -9.06 17.52
N GLN A 2 1.69 -8.55 17.37
CA GLN A 2 2.37 -8.54 16.08
C GLN A 2 2.65 -9.99 15.62
N PRO A 3 2.21 -10.41 14.43
CA PRO A 3 2.56 -11.72 13.90
C PRO A 3 4.03 -11.78 13.52
N THR A 4 4.60 -12.97 13.50
CA THR A 4 5.96 -13.23 13.03
C THR A 4 5.89 -14.27 11.91
N SER A 5 6.31 -13.92 10.71
CA SER A 5 6.34 -14.86 9.58
C SER A 5 7.55 -15.82 9.64
N GLY A 6 8.59 -15.44 10.38
CA GLY A 6 9.84 -16.20 10.44
C GLY A 6 10.66 -16.20 9.14
N LYS A 7 10.20 -15.52 8.10
CA LYS A 7 10.92 -15.37 6.82
C LYS A 7 11.39 -13.93 6.64
N HIS A 8 12.57 -13.77 6.06
CA HIS A 8 13.12 -12.47 5.69
C HIS A 8 13.53 -12.49 4.23
N CYS A 9 13.16 -11.44 3.53
CA CYS A 9 13.56 -11.20 2.14
C CYS A 9 13.88 -9.72 1.94
N ILE A 10 14.37 -9.35 0.76
CA ILE A 10 14.42 -7.96 0.37
C ILE A 10 12.99 -7.52 0.10
N VAL A 11 12.55 -6.46 0.77
CA VAL A 11 11.26 -5.81 0.56
C VAL A 11 11.50 -4.38 0.06
N HIS A 12 10.64 -3.95 -0.86
CA HIS A 12 10.68 -2.61 -1.43
C HIS A 12 10.12 -1.56 -0.45
N ASN A 13 9.12 -1.91 0.34
CA ASN A 13 8.39 -1.10 1.32
C ASN A 13 7.53 0.05 0.77
N ASP A 14 7.55 0.30 -0.53
CA ASP A 14 6.69 1.27 -1.22
C ASP A 14 6.22 0.72 -2.58
N LEU A 15 5.98 -0.59 -2.67
CA LEU A 15 5.53 -1.21 -3.91
C LEU A 15 4.09 -0.78 -4.21
N LYS A 16 3.95 -0.04 -5.31
CA LYS A 16 2.67 0.46 -5.86
C LYS A 16 2.78 0.57 -7.37
N LEU A 17 1.65 0.74 -8.05
CA LEU A 17 1.62 0.82 -9.51
C LEU A 17 2.46 1.99 -10.05
N ASP A 18 2.50 3.12 -9.32
CA ASP A 18 3.30 4.30 -9.65
C ASP A 18 4.80 4.00 -9.76
N ASN A 19 5.29 2.99 -9.03
CA ASN A 19 6.67 2.57 -9.03
C ASN A 19 6.94 1.41 -10.01
N CYS A 20 5.97 1.05 -10.85
CA CYS A 20 6.09 -0.01 -11.84
C CYS A 20 6.08 0.54 -13.26
N MET A 21 7.01 0.08 -14.09
CA MET A 21 6.98 0.29 -15.53
C MET A 21 6.57 -1.02 -16.20
N VAL A 22 5.50 -0.96 -16.97
CA VAL A 22 5.02 -2.10 -17.76
C VAL A 22 5.58 -2.05 -19.18
N ASP A 23 5.64 -3.19 -19.83
CA ASP A 23 6.03 -3.29 -21.23
C ASP A 23 4.91 -2.68 -22.10
N PRO A 24 5.19 -1.69 -22.98
CA PRO A 24 4.18 -1.11 -23.85
C PRO A 24 3.52 -2.09 -24.81
N ALA A 25 4.20 -3.18 -25.15
CA ALA A 25 3.67 -4.23 -26.03
C ALA A 25 2.92 -5.35 -25.28
N ASP A 26 3.13 -5.46 -23.95
CA ASP A 26 2.53 -6.47 -23.10
C ASP A 26 2.30 -5.87 -21.69
N PRO A 27 1.16 -5.21 -21.44
CA PRO A 27 0.90 -4.54 -20.17
C PRO A 27 0.80 -5.47 -18.97
N ASP A 28 0.67 -6.79 -19.18
CA ASP A 28 0.72 -7.79 -18.10
C ASP A 28 2.15 -8.08 -17.63
N ARG A 29 3.13 -7.52 -18.32
CA ARG A 29 4.54 -7.68 -18.01
C ARG A 29 5.14 -6.44 -17.36
N VAL A 30 5.51 -6.54 -16.09
CA VAL A 30 6.33 -5.53 -15.42
C VAL A 30 7.76 -5.60 -15.97
N HIS A 31 8.23 -4.49 -16.53
CA HIS A 31 9.58 -4.34 -17.10
C HIS A 31 10.60 -3.93 -16.03
N SER A 32 10.21 -3.01 -15.14
CA SER A 32 11.06 -2.50 -14.06
C SER A 32 10.23 -2.04 -12.87
N VAL A 33 10.85 -2.12 -11.69
CA VAL A 33 10.34 -1.52 -10.46
C VAL A 33 11.34 -0.44 -10.02
N PHE A 34 10.85 0.74 -9.72
CA PHE A 34 11.63 1.93 -9.35
C PHE A 34 11.47 2.26 -7.87
N ASP A 35 12.24 3.25 -7.41
CA ASP A 35 12.14 3.87 -6.09
C ASP A 35 12.41 2.89 -4.92
N TRP A 36 13.60 2.31 -4.95
CA TRP A 36 14.08 1.36 -3.94
C TRP A 36 14.65 2.03 -2.68
N ASP A 37 14.42 3.34 -2.49
CA ASP A 37 14.99 4.11 -1.38
C ASP A 37 14.60 3.58 0.00
N MET A 38 13.43 2.95 0.10
CA MET A 38 12.91 2.34 1.32
C MET A 38 13.21 0.85 1.46
N ALA A 39 13.97 0.27 0.51
CA ALA A 39 14.23 -1.16 0.51
C ALA A 39 15.07 -1.61 1.70
N THR A 40 14.70 -2.75 2.28
CA THR A 40 15.40 -3.34 3.42
C THR A 40 15.19 -4.86 3.46
N LEU A 41 15.82 -5.51 4.45
CA LEU A 41 15.46 -6.88 4.80
C LEU A 41 14.23 -6.85 5.71
N GLY A 42 13.16 -7.52 5.32
CA GLY A 42 11.89 -7.51 6.03
C GLY A 42 11.04 -8.74 5.77
N ASP A 43 9.84 -8.68 6.32
CA ASP A 43 8.83 -9.73 6.18
C ASP A 43 8.14 -9.60 4.80
N PRO A 44 8.07 -10.68 3.99
CA PRO A 44 7.38 -10.65 2.69
C PRO A 44 5.90 -10.24 2.78
N LEU A 45 5.23 -10.50 3.92
CA LEU A 45 3.85 -10.07 4.12
C LEU A 45 3.72 -8.56 4.34
N ALA A 46 4.77 -7.89 4.85
CA ALA A 46 4.78 -6.43 4.94
C ALA A 46 4.78 -5.79 3.55
N GLU A 47 5.45 -6.42 2.57
CA GLU A 47 5.44 -5.98 1.17
C GLU A 47 4.05 -6.16 0.55
N LEU A 48 3.47 -7.36 0.66
CA LEU A 48 2.13 -7.62 0.15
C LEU A 48 1.09 -6.70 0.81
N GLY A 49 1.14 -6.53 2.14
CA GLY A 49 0.26 -5.62 2.87
C GLY A 49 0.39 -4.17 2.37
N THR A 50 1.61 -3.71 2.06
CA THR A 50 1.85 -2.38 1.48
C THR A 50 1.17 -2.24 0.11
N LEU A 51 1.31 -3.23 -0.77
CA LEU A 51 0.64 -3.25 -2.07
C LEU A 51 -0.88 -3.22 -1.91
N LEU A 52 -1.44 -4.07 -1.03
CA LEU A 52 -2.89 -4.11 -0.75
C LEU A 52 -3.38 -2.78 -0.18
N GLY A 53 -2.59 -2.13 0.66
CA GLY A 53 -2.90 -0.81 1.22
C GLY A 53 -3.06 0.29 0.17
N TYR A 54 -2.35 0.21 -0.96
CA TYR A 54 -2.51 1.10 -2.11
C TYR A 54 -3.60 0.66 -3.10
N TRP A 55 -3.99 -0.62 -3.08
CA TRP A 55 -4.86 -1.21 -4.09
C TRP A 55 -6.33 -0.87 -3.84
N ARG A 56 -6.84 0.09 -4.60
CA ARG A 56 -8.25 0.51 -4.52
C ARG A 56 -9.16 -0.45 -5.26
N GLU A 57 -10.37 -0.62 -4.73
CA GLU A 57 -11.46 -1.36 -5.39
C GLU A 57 -12.74 -0.57 -5.33
N GLU A 58 -13.63 -0.84 -6.28
CA GLU A 58 -15.00 -0.32 -6.22
C GLU A 58 -15.70 -0.87 -4.97
N GLY A 59 -16.32 0.01 -4.20
CA GLY A 59 -16.98 -0.35 -2.94
C GLY A 59 -16.10 -0.24 -1.69
N ASP A 60 -14.83 0.18 -1.81
CA ASP A 60 -14.05 0.58 -0.63
C ASP A 60 -14.81 1.69 0.14
N GLY A 61 -15.04 1.49 1.42
CA GLY A 61 -15.76 2.46 2.27
C GLY A 61 -14.95 3.71 2.61
N PHE A 62 -13.70 3.78 2.17
CA PHE A 62 -12.77 4.89 2.42
C PHE A 62 -11.76 5.03 1.27
N ASN A 63 -11.17 6.22 1.14
CA ASN A 63 -10.08 6.42 0.21
C ASN A 63 -8.79 5.85 0.78
N ARG A 64 -8.20 4.90 0.07
CA ARG A 64 -6.84 4.42 0.36
C ARG A 64 -5.82 5.52 0.08
N ALA A 65 -4.57 5.33 0.50
CA ALA A 65 -3.51 6.32 0.28
C ALA A 65 -3.48 6.82 -1.19
N PRO A 66 -3.27 8.12 -1.41
CA PRO A 66 -3.29 8.70 -2.75
C PRO A 66 -2.18 8.09 -3.62
N THR A 67 -2.56 7.63 -4.79
CA THR A 67 -1.72 7.18 -5.89
C THR A 67 -2.17 7.89 -7.16
N ILE A 68 -1.57 7.58 -8.29
CA ILE A 68 -2.10 8.05 -9.58
C ILE A 68 -3.56 7.58 -9.73
N GLU A 69 -4.38 8.43 -10.34
CA GLU A 69 -5.75 8.06 -10.67
C GLU A 69 -5.75 7.08 -11.85
N LEU A 70 -6.03 5.82 -11.54
CA LEU A 70 -6.20 4.76 -12.53
C LEU A 70 -7.64 4.26 -12.48
N ASP A 71 -8.16 3.88 -13.64
CA ASP A 71 -9.36 3.06 -13.72
C ASP A 71 -9.02 1.64 -13.27
N MET A 72 -9.37 1.32 -12.02
CA MET A 72 -9.08 0.04 -11.42
C MET A 72 -10.04 -1.08 -11.86
N SER A 73 -11.06 -0.80 -12.66
CA SER A 73 -12.06 -1.79 -13.09
C SER A 73 -11.46 -2.93 -13.94
N ALA A 74 -10.37 -2.66 -14.63
CA ALA A 74 -9.63 -3.65 -15.42
C ALA A 74 -8.55 -4.42 -14.61
N PHE A 75 -8.30 -4.04 -13.36
CA PHE A 75 -7.29 -4.67 -12.53
C PHE A 75 -7.86 -5.82 -11.70
N PRO A 76 -7.02 -6.80 -11.30
CA PRO A 76 -7.46 -7.88 -10.42
C PRO A 76 -7.89 -7.35 -9.05
N SER A 77 -8.80 -8.06 -8.39
CA SER A 77 -9.16 -7.75 -7.00
C SER A 77 -8.02 -8.04 -6.03
N ARG A 78 -8.05 -7.39 -4.83
CA ARG A 78 -7.12 -7.71 -3.74
C ARG A 78 -7.12 -9.20 -3.41
N LYS A 79 -8.29 -9.82 -3.40
CA LYS A 79 -8.42 -11.26 -3.21
C LYS A 79 -7.61 -12.05 -4.26
N MET A 80 -7.70 -11.68 -5.54
CA MET A 80 -6.94 -12.32 -6.61
C MET A 80 -5.42 -12.11 -6.44
N LEU A 81 -4.99 -10.92 -5.99
CA LEU A 81 -3.58 -10.67 -5.68
C LEU A 81 -3.07 -11.58 -4.56
N VAL A 82 -3.84 -11.71 -3.47
CA VAL A 82 -3.53 -12.61 -2.35
C VAL A 82 -3.46 -14.06 -2.81
N GLU A 83 -4.45 -14.53 -3.58
CA GLU A 83 -4.46 -15.89 -4.15
C GLU A 83 -3.27 -16.15 -5.09
N ARG A 84 -2.90 -15.17 -5.88
CA ARG A 84 -1.73 -15.24 -6.75
C ARG A 84 -0.43 -15.31 -5.96
N TYR A 85 -0.32 -14.48 -4.91
CA TYR A 85 0.86 -14.46 -4.03
C TYR A 85 1.01 -15.76 -3.24
N ALA A 86 -0.10 -16.41 -2.86
CA ALA A 86 -0.10 -17.72 -2.18
C ALA A 86 0.66 -18.80 -2.97
N GLN A 87 0.71 -18.69 -4.30
CA GLN A 87 1.46 -19.64 -5.16
C GLN A 87 2.98 -19.59 -4.92
N SER A 88 3.50 -18.55 -4.25
CA SER A 88 4.91 -18.48 -3.81
C SER A 88 5.24 -19.39 -2.62
N GLY A 89 4.24 -20.02 -2.01
CA GLY A 89 4.40 -20.87 -0.82
C GLY A 89 4.64 -20.09 0.47
N VAL A 90 4.33 -18.79 0.50
CA VAL A 90 4.31 -17.98 1.73
C VAL A 90 3.01 -18.25 2.47
N ASP A 91 3.06 -18.43 3.79
CA ASP A 91 1.88 -18.52 4.64
C ASP A 91 1.24 -17.12 4.78
N LEU A 92 -0.04 -17.02 4.40
CA LEU A 92 -0.82 -15.77 4.38
C LEU A 92 -1.80 -15.63 5.55
N ALA A 93 -1.69 -16.49 6.57
CA ALA A 93 -2.67 -16.53 7.69
C ALA A 93 -2.90 -15.18 8.40
N ASN A 94 -1.95 -14.25 8.34
CA ASN A 94 -2.01 -12.95 9.00
C ASN A 94 -2.05 -11.78 8.02
N ILE A 95 -2.43 -11.99 6.76
CA ILE A 95 -2.34 -10.92 5.74
C ILE A 95 -3.19 -9.69 6.09
N ASP A 96 -4.34 -9.90 6.73
CA ASP A 96 -5.23 -8.81 7.18
C ASP A 96 -4.51 -7.88 8.18
N TRP A 97 -3.72 -8.45 9.09
CA TRP A 97 -2.91 -7.65 10.00
C TRP A 97 -1.89 -6.78 9.25
N TYR A 98 -1.23 -7.34 8.23
CA TYR A 98 -0.23 -6.61 7.46
C TYR A 98 -0.88 -5.54 6.56
N GLU A 99 -2.06 -5.79 6.01
CA GLU A 99 -2.82 -4.79 5.27
C GLU A 99 -3.24 -3.63 6.19
N ALA A 100 -3.80 -3.92 7.36
CA ALA A 100 -4.17 -2.92 8.35
C ALA A 100 -2.95 -2.11 8.83
N PHE A 101 -1.82 -2.77 9.07
CA PHE A 101 -0.55 -2.11 9.42
C PHE A 101 -0.06 -1.18 8.31
N ALA A 102 -0.15 -1.59 7.05
CA ALA A 102 0.22 -0.77 5.91
C ALA A 102 -0.67 0.49 5.80
N LEU A 103 -1.98 0.34 5.98
CA LEU A 103 -2.91 1.48 6.01
C LEU A 103 -2.56 2.44 7.15
N TRP A 104 -2.29 1.92 8.35
CA TRP A 104 -1.84 2.75 9.47
C TRP A 104 -0.52 3.48 9.14
N LYS A 105 0.46 2.80 8.55
CA LYS A 105 1.71 3.40 8.08
C LYS A 105 1.45 4.52 7.08
N HIS A 106 0.55 4.32 6.10
CA HIS A 106 0.18 5.34 5.13
C HIS A 106 -0.44 6.57 5.83
N ALA A 107 -1.37 6.37 6.77
CA ALA A 107 -1.95 7.46 7.54
C ALA A 107 -0.89 8.29 8.27
N VAL A 108 0.11 7.63 8.89
CA VAL A 108 1.23 8.31 9.56
C VAL A 108 2.07 9.13 8.58
N VAL A 109 2.37 8.60 7.40
CA VAL A 109 3.13 9.33 6.36
C VAL A 109 2.35 10.56 5.88
N LEU A 110 1.05 10.42 5.60
CA LEU A 110 0.20 11.54 5.19
C LEU A 110 0.14 12.62 6.29
N GLN A 111 0.04 12.20 7.56
CA GLN A 111 0.05 13.13 8.70
C GLN A 111 1.38 13.88 8.81
N GLN A 112 2.51 13.24 8.55
CA GLN A 112 3.81 13.91 8.52
C GLN A 112 3.91 14.95 7.40
N LEU A 113 3.39 14.63 6.20
CA LEU A 113 3.36 15.55 5.07
C LEU A 113 2.46 16.75 5.36
N LEU A 114 1.29 16.53 5.96
CA LEU A 114 0.39 17.59 6.40
C LEU A 114 1.05 18.49 7.45
N ALA A 115 1.70 17.93 8.47
CA ALA A 115 2.41 18.67 9.50
C ALA A 115 3.53 19.55 8.92
N ARG A 116 4.24 19.07 7.88
CA ARG A 116 5.25 19.85 7.16
C ARG A 116 4.66 21.04 6.39
N LEU A 117 3.44 20.88 5.86
CA LEU A 117 2.72 22.01 5.26
C LEU A 117 2.31 23.03 6.33
N GLU A 118 1.75 22.57 7.45
CA GLU A 118 1.28 23.42 8.54
C GLU A 118 2.42 24.18 9.22
N SER A 119 3.60 23.58 9.35
CA SER A 119 4.80 24.22 9.88
C SER A 119 5.48 25.19 8.89
N GLY A 120 5.06 25.18 7.62
CA GLY A 120 5.67 25.97 6.55
C GLY A 120 6.96 25.38 5.96
N GLU A 121 7.36 24.19 6.36
CA GLU A 121 8.49 23.45 5.77
C GLU A 121 8.19 22.98 4.35
N SER A 122 6.91 22.74 4.04
CA SER A 122 6.42 22.44 2.68
C SER A 122 5.49 23.55 2.20
N LYS A 123 5.46 23.79 0.89
CA LYS A 123 4.51 24.70 0.22
C LYS A 123 3.53 23.96 -0.68
N ASP A 124 3.49 22.64 -0.59
CA ASP A 124 2.64 21.82 -1.43
C ASP A 124 1.21 21.77 -0.88
N GLU A 125 0.35 22.66 -1.40
CA GLU A 125 -1.05 22.78 -0.99
C GLU A 125 -1.88 21.51 -1.19
N ARG A 126 -1.43 20.55 -2.01
CA ARG A 126 -2.11 19.27 -2.19
C ARG A 126 -2.21 18.48 -0.87
N PHE A 127 -1.29 18.70 0.05
CA PHE A 127 -1.29 18.01 1.35
C PHE A 127 -2.47 18.39 2.24
N ARG A 128 -3.17 19.53 1.97
CA ARG A 128 -4.39 19.89 2.73
C ARG A 128 -5.50 18.84 2.61
N ALA A 129 -5.61 18.19 1.48
CA ALA A 129 -6.62 17.16 1.26
C ALA A 129 -6.45 15.94 2.19
N PHE A 130 -5.28 15.78 2.80
CA PHE A 130 -5.01 14.65 3.70
C PHE A 130 -5.79 14.76 5.02
N VAL A 131 -6.22 15.95 5.43
CA VAL A 131 -7.09 16.15 6.60
C VAL A 131 -8.34 15.27 6.51
N ASP A 132 -8.95 15.21 5.31
CA ASP A 132 -10.17 14.44 5.08
C ASP A 132 -9.88 12.96 4.78
N THR A 133 -8.68 12.64 4.31
CA THR A 133 -8.30 11.28 3.89
C THR A 133 -7.83 10.42 5.07
N ILE A 134 -7.02 10.99 5.97
CA ILE A 134 -6.39 10.26 7.08
C ILE A 134 -7.40 9.54 7.98
N PRO A 135 -8.51 10.17 8.45
CA PRO A 135 -9.47 9.51 9.33
C PRO A 135 -10.06 8.25 8.70
N GLY A 136 -10.43 8.31 7.42
CA GLY A 136 -10.99 7.17 6.69
C GLY A 136 -10.01 6.01 6.55
N ILE A 137 -8.72 6.28 6.32
CA ILE A 137 -7.68 5.24 6.26
C ILE A 137 -7.53 4.54 7.63
N VAL A 138 -7.52 5.31 8.72
CA VAL A 138 -7.37 4.76 10.08
C VAL A 138 -8.59 3.92 10.45
N GLU A 139 -9.80 4.39 10.13
CA GLU A 139 -11.03 3.63 10.35
C GLU A 139 -11.04 2.34 9.53
N GLY A 140 -10.67 2.41 8.25
CA GLY A 140 -10.55 1.25 7.36
C GLY A 140 -9.55 0.21 7.88
N ALA A 141 -8.41 0.64 8.41
CA ALA A 141 -7.47 -0.27 9.08
C ALA A 141 -8.09 -0.99 10.28
N GLY A 142 -8.90 -0.27 11.07
CA GLY A 142 -9.64 -0.87 12.19
C GLY A 142 -10.68 -1.88 11.74
N GLN A 143 -11.42 -1.60 10.67
CA GLN A 143 -12.45 -2.51 10.12
C GLN A 143 -11.87 -3.83 9.59
N ILE A 144 -10.66 -3.82 9.04
CA ILE A 144 -9.97 -5.04 8.56
C ILE A 144 -9.63 -5.97 9.74
N LEU A 145 -9.34 -5.43 10.90
CA LEU A 145 -8.96 -6.23 12.09
C LEU A 145 -10.15 -6.74 12.91
N GLY A 146 -11.37 -6.24 12.67
CA GLY A 146 -12.62 -6.62 13.36
C GLY A 146 -12.84 -5.84 14.63
#